data_cb596b726cdb101b0527d0fcd4204579
#
_entry.id   cb596b726cdb101b0527d0fcd4204579
#
_cell.length_a   1.000
_cell.length_b   1.000
_cell.length_c   1.000
_cell.angle_alpha   90.00
_cell.angle_beta   90.00
_cell.angle_gamma   90.00
#
_symmetry.space_group_name_H-M   'P 1'
#
loop_
_entity.id
_entity.type
_entity.pdbx_description
1 polymer ?
#
loop_
_entity_poly.entity_id
_entity_poly.type
_entity_poly.pdbx_seq_one_letter_code
_entity_poly.pdbx_strand_id
1 'polypeptide(L)'
;MRWLRRILAAGLTAIAVACAGSAVVRLAAQAPAAQNRPAASVAPRTADGKPNLNGIWQVLGSADWDLEPHSPEDGVPGGQGVVEGGSIPYQPWALEKKKQNYAERSTADPLTKCYLPGVPRATYVPMPFEIVQTPKYVLMAYEFAHARRIIYTDGSPHVEALEFWMGDSRGKWEGDTLVVSTNNFTDKTWFDKAGNFHSTDLQVVERYTPTGPNHIAYAATMQDPKVFTRPWTINLTLYRRLDPGLQLLDFDCVSFFWKRTLSDK
;
A
#
# COMPACT_ATOMS: atom_id res chain seq x y z
N MET A 1 -30.51 -47.74 56.97
CA MET A 1 -30.33 -47.77 58.44
C MET A 1 -30.11 -46.34 58.90
N ARG A 2 -31.18 -45.72 59.41
CA ARG A 2 -31.31 -45.30 60.79
C ARG A 2 -30.26 -44.28 61.23
N TRP A 3 -30.51 -43.06 61.72
CA TRP A 3 -31.54 -42.43 62.56
C TRP A 3 -31.24 -40.92 62.49
N LEU A 4 -32.16 -40.01 62.27
CA LEU A 4 -33.17 -39.34 63.14
C LEU A 4 -32.63 -38.40 64.22
N ARG A 5 -33.00 -37.12 64.05
CA ARG A 5 -33.69 -36.23 65.01
C ARG A 5 -32.92 -35.34 66.00
N ARG A 6 -33.29 -34.11 65.90
CA ARG A 6 -33.86 -33.17 66.96
C ARG A 6 -32.83 -32.23 67.59
N ILE A 7 -33.05 -30.99 67.96
CA ILE A 7 -34.22 -30.19 68.38
C ILE A 7 -33.80 -28.71 68.45
N LEU A 8 -34.71 -27.81 68.08
CA LEU A 8 -34.96 -26.43 68.46
C LEU A 8 -34.22 -25.82 69.67
N ALA A 9 -33.82 -24.58 69.60
CA ALA A 9 -34.01 -23.54 70.61
C ALA A 9 -33.99 -22.13 69.97
N ALA A 10 -35.04 -21.38 70.39
CA ALA A 10 -35.25 -19.99 69.96
C ALA A 10 -34.33 -19.01 70.68
N GLY A 11 -33.97 -17.95 70.03
CA GLY A 11 -33.31 -16.79 70.62
C GLY A 11 -33.65 -15.55 69.86
N LEU A 12 -34.67 -14.80 70.21
CA LEU A 12 -34.98 -13.46 69.80
C LEU A 12 -33.92 -12.52 70.38
N THR A 13 -33.16 -11.84 69.51
CA THR A 13 -32.43 -10.63 69.87
C THR A 13 -32.72 -9.56 68.87
N ALA A 14 -33.34 -8.51 69.32
CA ALA A 14 -33.58 -7.27 68.54
C ALA A 14 -32.28 -6.60 68.24
N ILE A 15 -32.04 -6.30 66.95
CA ILE A 15 -30.95 -5.49 66.54
C ILE A 15 -31.48 -4.23 65.89
N ALA A 16 -31.03 -3.12 66.43
CA ALA A 16 -31.33 -1.76 66.02
C ALA A 16 -30.94 -1.47 64.52
N VAL A 17 -31.88 -0.84 63.85
CA VAL A 17 -31.67 -0.32 62.52
C VAL A 17 -30.77 0.93 62.61
N ALA A 18 -29.49 0.81 62.27
CA ALA A 18 -28.61 1.94 62.02
C ALA A 18 -28.72 2.30 60.53
N CYS A 19 -29.35 3.44 60.23
CA CYS A 19 -29.36 4.05 58.94
C CYS A 19 -27.93 4.51 58.59
N ALA A 20 -27.17 3.69 57.88
CA ALA A 20 -25.92 4.11 57.25
C ALA A 20 -26.25 4.80 55.96
N GLY A 21 -26.04 6.12 55.90
CA GLY A 21 -26.20 6.91 54.70
C GLY A 21 -25.20 6.46 53.61
N SER A 22 -25.75 5.95 52.51
CA SER A 22 -24.98 5.60 51.33
C SER A 22 -24.48 6.88 50.66
N ALA A 23 -23.22 7.22 50.90
CA ALA A 23 -22.52 8.25 50.10
C ALA A 23 -22.37 7.74 48.68
N VAL A 24 -23.18 8.24 47.76
CA VAL A 24 -23.04 8.02 46.34
C VAL A 24 -21.81 8.78 45.89
N VAL A 25 -20.67 8.10 45.78
CA VAL A 25 -19.48 8.63 45.11
C VAL A 25 -19.80 8.73 43.61
N ARG A 26 -20.16 9.93 43.17
CA ARG A 26 -20.23 10.22 41.72
C ARG A 26 -18.80 10.17 41.19
N LEU A 27 -18.41 9.08 40.54
CA LEU A 27 -17.27 9.09 39.64
C LEU A 27 -17.59 10.06 38.51
N ALA A 28 -17.05 11.27 38.59
CA ALA A 28 -17.00 12.16 37.43
C ALA A 28 -16.11 11.47 36.41
N ALA A 29 -16.70 10.95 35.32
CA ALA A 29 -15.96 10.52 34.14
C ALA A 29 -15.21 11.75 33.61
N GLN A 30 -13.93 11.82 33.87
CA GLN A 30 -13.04 12.81 33.18
C GLN A 30 -13.13 12.51 31.71
N ALA A 31 -13.69 13.45 30.93
CA ALA A 31 -13.58 13.44 29.50
C ALA A 31 -12.08 13.31 29.14
N PRO A 32 -11.69 12.42 28.22
CA PRO A 32 -10.30 12.32 27.80
C PRO A 32 -9.85 13.71 27.36
N ALA A 33 -8.80 14.22 28.00
CA ALA A 33 -8.17 15.46 27.61
C ALA A 33 -7.92 15.39 26.09
N ALA A 34 -8.40 16.37 25.35
CA ALA A 34 -8.11 16.50 23.95
C ALA A 34 -6.60 16.45 23.79
N GLN A 35 -6.09 15.31 23.32
CA GLN A 35 -4.67 15.18 23.01
C GLN A 35 -4.40 16.26 21.98
N ASN A 36 -3.56 17.24 22.34
CA ASN A 36 -2.97 18.17 21.41
C ASN A 36 -2.27 17.33 20.33
N ARG A 37 -2.99 16.99 19.26
CA ARG A 37 -2.34 16.50 18.05
C ARG A 37 -1.41 17.62 17.62
N PRO A 38 -0.10 17.37 17.50
CA PRO A 38 0.80 18.34 16.91
C PRO A 38 0.15 18.77 15.60
N ALA A 39 0.06 20.07 15.35
CA ALA A 39 -0.40 20.56 14.06
C ALA A 39 0.38 19.82 12.98
N ALA A 40 -0.32 19.18 12.05
CA ALA A 40 0.31 18.42 10.97
C ALA A 40 1.34 19.37 10.34
N SER A 41 2.62 19.01 10.40
CA SER A 41 3.67 19.89 9.87
C SER A 41 3.43 20.00 8.36
N VAL A 42 3.28 21.23 7.88
CA VAL A 42 2.95 21.52 6.49
C VAL A 42 4.07 20.97 5.60
N ALA A 43 3.70 20.25 4.55
CA ALA A 43 4.68 19.77 3.57
C ALA A 43 5.46 20.97 2.96
N PRO A 44 6.79 20.88 2.81
CA PRO A 44 7.55 21.89 2.11
C PRO A 44 6.98 22.17 0.72
N ARG A 45 7.20 23.39 0.19
CA ARG A 45 6.74 23.77 -1.13
C ARG A 45 7.89 24.08 -2.08
N THR A 46 7.69 23.85 -3.34
CA THR A 46 8.56 24.30 -4.44
C THR A 46 8.35 25.79 -4.72
N ALA A 47 9.22 26.37 -5.54
CA ALA A 47 9.15 27.81 -5.87
C ALA A 47 7.84 28.19 -6.59
N ASP A 48 7.20 27.25 -7.29
CA ASP A 48 5.90 27.43 -7.96
C ASP A 48 4.70 27.15 -7.02
N GLY A 49 4.96 27.00 -5.71
CA GLY A 49 3.95 26.87 -4.66
C GLY A 49 3.32 25.46 -4.54
N LYS A 50 3.75 24.48 -5.32
CA LYS A 50 3.28 23.10 -5.22
C LYS A 50 3.96 22.39 -4.05
N PRO A 51 3.32 21.36 -3.44
CA PRO A 51 4.02 20.52 -2.48
C PRO A 51 5.32 19.96 -3.06
N ASN A 52 6.39 19.97 -2.27
CA ASN A 52 7.70 19.49 -2.67
C ASN A 52 7.79 17.98 -2.47
N LEU A 53 7.67 17.22 -3.55
CA LEU A 53 7.80 15.78 -3.57
C LEU A 53 9.26 15.30 -3.77
N ASN A 54 10.22 16.20 -4.05
CA ASN A 54 11.61 15.80 -4.30
C ASN A 54 12.18 14.98 -3.17
N GLY A 55 13.01 14.01 -3.51
CA GLY A 55 13.78 13.18 -2.58
C GLY A 55 13.54 11.69 -2.79
N ILE A 56 14.18 10.90 -1.93
CA ILE A 56 14.12 9.44 -1.98
C ILE A 56 12.99 8.94 -1.09
N TRP A 57 12.18 8.06 -1.63
CA TRP A 57 10.98 7.53 -1.01
C TRP A 57 10.95 6.01 -1.04
N GLN A 58 10.22 5.39 -0.13
CA GLN A 58 10.04 3.95 -0.07
C GLN A 58 8.70 3.60 0.55
N VAL A 59 8.06 2.54 0.07
CA VAL A 59 6.95 1.88 0.75
C VAL A 59 7.50 0.82 1.70
N LEU A 60 6.96 0.75 2.90
CA LEU A 60 7.26 -0.30 3.88
C LEU A 60 6.04 -1.19 4.03
N GLY A 61 6.16 -2.45 3.63
CA GLY A 61 5.05 -3.40 3.70
C GLY A 61 5.22 -4.63 2.80
N SER A 62 4.17 -5.43 2.72
CA SER A 62 4.13 -6.70 1.98
C SER A 62 3.40 -6.60 0.62
N ALA A 63 3.07 -5.40 0.14
CA ALA A 63 2.27 -5.19 -1.08
C ALA A 63 2.89 -5.82 -2.35
N ASP A 64 4.22 -5.90 -2.45
CA ASP A 64 4.89 -6.59 -3.57
C ASP A 64 4.71 -8.12 -3.51
N TRP A 65 4.41 -8.67 -2.32
CA TRP A 65 4.13 -10.10 -2.17
C TRP A 65 2.70 -10.43 -2.54
N ASP A 66 1.74 -9.75 -1.94
CA ASP A 66 0.32 -9.82 -2.29
C ASP A 66 -0.37 -8.52 -1.86
N LEU A 67 -1.18 -7.96 -2.75
CA LEU A 67 -2.00 -6.77 -2.47
C LEU A 67 -3.18 -7.09 -1.57
N GLU A 68 -3.66 -8.34 -1.57
CA GLU A 68 -4.77 -8.80 -0.73
C GLU A 68 -4.25 -9.26 0.65
N PRO A 69 -5.11 -9.32 1.69
CA PRO A 69 -4.74 -9.88 2.98
C PRO A 69 -4.31 -11.35 2.85
N HIS A 70 -3.15 -11.70 3.41
CA HIS A 70 -2.61 -13.06 3.30
C HIS A 70 -1.84 -13.48 4.55
N SER A 71 -1.90 -14.77 4.86
CA SER A 71 -1.11 -15.39 5.92
C SER A 71 0.35 -15.59 5.46
N PRO A 72 1.31 -15.67 6.40
CA PRO A 72 2.68 -16.01 6.03
C PRO A 72 2.75 -17.44 5.47
N GLU A 73 3.55 -17.59 4.43
CA GLU A 73 3.92 -18.87 3.81
C GLU A 73 5.45 -18.98 3.72
N ASP A 74 5.98 -20.13 3.30
CA ASP A 74 7.42 -20.30 3.10
C ASP A 74 7.96 -19.29 2.06
N GLY A 75 8.86 -18.43 2.53
CA GLY A 75 9.43 -17.33 1.72
C GLY A 75 8.50 -16.14 1.44
N VAL A 76 7.28 -16.11 2.02
CA VAL A 76 6.31 -15.03 1.86
C VAL A 76 5.92 -14.46 3.23
N PRO A 77 6.25 -13.21 3.57
CA PRO A 77 5.79 -12.60 4.80
C PRO A 77 4.27 -12.41 4.76
N GLY A 78 3.60 -12.57 5.89
CA GLY A 78 2.18 -12.25 6.00
C GLY A 78 1.90 -10.76 5.82
N GLY A 79 0.69 -10.41 5.35
CA GLY A 79 0.29 -9.04 5.12
C GLY A 79 -1.20 -8.78 5.37
N GLN A 80 -1.53 -7.56 5.83
CA GLN A 80 -2.91 -7.15 6.02
C GLN A 80 -3.61 -6.78 4.70
N GLY A 81 -2.84 -6.72 3.60
CA GLY A 81 -3.31 -6.21 2.33
C GLY A 81 -3.44 -4.69 2.27
N VAL A 82 -3.56 -4.18 1.07
CA VAL A 82 -3.65 -2.73 0.79
C VAL A 82 -4.83 -2.40 -0.13
N VAL A 83 -5.58 -3.42 -0.56
CA VAL A 83 -6.77 -3.27 -1.39
C VAL A 83 -7.92 -2.74 -0.55
N GLU A 84 -8.56 -1.67 -1.00
CA GLU A 84 -9.77 -1.14 -0.38
C GLU A 84 -10.91 -2.16 -0.48
N GLY A 85 -11.48 -2.54 0.67
CA GLY A 85 -12.47 -3.62 0.74
C GLY A 85 -11.87 -5.03 0.75
N GLY A 86 -10.55 -5.17 0.75
CA GLY A 86 -9.83 -6.42 1.04
C GLY A 86 -9.72 -7.42 -0.10
N SER A 87 -10.36 -7.19 -1.27
CA SER A 87 -10.30 -8.13 -2.40
C SER A 87 -10.33 -7.44 -3.76
N ILE A 88 -9.61 -8.03 -4.71
CA ILE A 88 -9.59 -7.60 -6.11
C ILE A 88 -10.79 -8.19 -6.85
N PRO A 89 -11.62 -7.37 -7.51
CA PRO A 89 -12.88 -7.81 -8.13
C PRO A 89 -12.68 -8.43 -9.51
N TYR A 90 -12.09 -9.62 -9.57
CA TYR A 90 -11.80 -10.31 -10.81
C TYR A 90 -13.06 -10.75 -11.58
N GLN A 91 -12.98 -10.71 -12.93
CA GLN A 91 -13.82 -11.53 -13.78
C GLN A 91 -13.57 -13.03 -13.49
N PRO A 92 -14.57 -13.94 -13.64
CA PRO A 92 -14.38 -15.36 -13.30
C PRO A 92 -13.18 -16.01 -14.00
N TRP A 93 -13.01 -15.77 -15.31
CA TRP A 93 -11.88 -16.30 -16.07
C TRP A 93 -10.53 -15.76 -15.60
N ALA A 94 -10.50 -14.49 -15.22
CA ALA A 94 -9.28 -13.82 -14.78
C ALA A 94 -8.84 -14.29 -13.38
N LEU A 95 -9.80 -14.64 -12.52
CA LEU A 95 -9.49 -15.27 -11.23
C LEU A 95 -8.78 -16.62 -11.43
N GLU A 96 -9.21 -17.44 -12.39
CA GLU A 96 -8.53 -18.69 -12.69
C GLU A 96 -7.12 -18.46 -13.27
N LYS A 97 -6.96 -17.44 -14.10
CA LYS A 97 -5.64 -17.02 -14.60
C LYS A 97 -4.72 -16.56 -13.46
N LYS A 98 -5.24 -15.77 -12.50
CA LYS A 98 -4.48 -15.36 -11.29
C LYS A 98 -3.99 -16.56 -10.51
N LYS A 99 -4.81 -17.58 -10.31
CA LYS A 99 -4.43 -18.83 -9.63
C LYS A 99 -3.31 -19.57 -10.36
N GLN A 100 -3.36 -19.64 -11.69
CA GLN A 100 -2.30 -20.22 -12.51
C GLN A 100 -0.99 -19.42 -12.36
N ASN A 101 -1.06 -18.10 -12.45
CA ASN A 101 0.09 -17.22 -12.24
C ASN A 101 0.71 -17.45 -10.85
N TYR A 102 -0.12 -17.57 -9.80
CA TYR A 102 0.34 -17.84 -8.45
C TYR A 102 1.11 -19.18 -8.35
N ALA A 103 0.58 -20.23 -8.95
CA ALA A 103 1.23 -21.54 -8.95
C ALA A 103 2.61 -21.53 -9.64
N GLU A 104 2.78 -20.67 -10.64
CA GLU A 104 3.99 -20.54 -11.43
C GLU A 104 4.87 -19.34 -11.03
N ARG A 105 4.52 -18.61 -9.97
CA ARG A 105 5.09 -17.29 -9.61
C ARG A 105 6.61 -17.26 -9.49
N SER A 106 7.21 -18.38 -9.06
CA SER A 106 8.67 -18.47 -8.89
C SER A 106 9.45 -18.30 -10.20
N THR A 107 8.83 -18.56 -11.34
CA THR A 107 9.45 -18.49 -12.66
C THR A 107 8.69 -17.59 -13.64
N ALA A 108 7.39 -17.38 -13.42
CA ALA A 108 6.54 -16.62 -14.31
C ALA A 108 6.45 -15.13 -13.96
N ASP A 109 6.69 -14.76 -12.68
CA ASP A 109 6.70 -13.35 -12.29
C ASP A 109 7.68 -12.56 -13.17
N PRO A 110 7.21 -11.48 -13.84
CA PRO A 110 8.06 -10.66 -14.70
C PRO A 110 9.33 -10.13 -14.03
N LEU A 111 9.27 -9.84 -12.71
CA LEU A 111 10.44 -9.35 -11.98
C LEU A 111 11.55 -10.41 -11.86
N THR A 112 11.23 -11.70 -11.85
CA THR A 112 12.24 -12.79 -11.85
C THR A 112 13.04 -12.82 -13.15
N LYS A 113 12.49 -12.24 -14.22
CA LYS A 113 13.10 -12.10 -15.55
C LYS A 113 13.77 -10.74 -15.75
N CYS A 114 13.86 -9.93 -14.70
CA CYS A 114 14.36 -8.55 -14.76
C CYS A 114 13.58 -7.63 -15.70
N TYR A 115 12.31 -7.91 -15.92
CA TYR A 115 11.43 -6.99 -16.64
C TYR A 115 11.06 -5.80 -15.76
N LEU A 116 10.73 -4.68 -16.39
CA LEU A 116 10.28 -3.50 -15.66
C LEU A 116 8.99 -3.81 -14.89
N PRO A 117 8.83 -3.27 -13.67
CA PRO A 117 7.73 -3.67 -12.78
C PRO A 117 6.35 -3.20 -13.22
N GLY A 118 6.26 -2.22 -14.11
CA GLY A 118 5.00 -1.56 -14.43
C GLY A 118 4.49 -0.65 -13.29
N VAL A 119 3.35 -0.01 -13.53
CA VAL A 119 2.67 0.86 -12.57
C VAL A 119 1.35 0.20 -12.18
N PRO A 120 1.00 0.15 -10.90
CA PRO A 120 1.61 0.82 -9.75
C PRO A 120 2.75 0.04 -9.06
N ARG A 121 3.08 -1.20 -9.46
CA ARG A 121 4.02 -2.09 -8.77
C ARG A 121 5.38 -1.45 -8.50
N ALA A 122 5.90 -0.65 -9.44
CA ALA A 122 7.16 0.06 -9.26
C ALA A 122 7.23 0.86 -7.96
N THR A 123 6.10 1.41 -7.51
CA THR A 123 6.02 2.26 -6.32
C THR A 123 6.20 1.47 -5.01
N TYR A 124 5.85 0.17 -4.97
CA TYR A 124 5.91 -0.66 -3.76
C TYR A 124 6.79 -1.91 -3.86
N VAL A 125 7.55 -2.08 -4.93
CA VAL A 125 8.73 -2.96 -4.88
C VAL A 125 9.58 -2.53 -3.68
N PRO A 126 10.08 -3.48 -2.83
CA PRO A 126 10.73 -3.14 -1.57
C PRO A 126 12.13 -2.52 -1.73
N MET A 127 12.26 -1.61 -2.68
CA MET A 127 13.45 -0.80 -2.99
C MET A 127 13.06 0.68 -3.05
N PRO A 128 13.97 1.60 -2.74
CA PRO A 128 13.69 3.02 -2.80
C PRO A 128 13.56 3.51 -4.25
N PHE A 129 12.95 4.69 -4.38
CA PHE A 129 12.91 5.44 -5.63
C PHE A 129 13.04 6.93 -5.34
N GLU A 130 13.59 7.67 -6.30
CA GLU A 130 13.75 9.12 -6.21
C GLU A 130 12.67 9.82 -7.04
N ILE A 131 12.11 10.88 -6.46
CA ILE A 131 11.25 11.83 -7.17
C ILE A 131 12.06 13.09 -7.44
N VAL A 132 12.12 13.51 -8.70
CA VAL A 132 12.67 14.79 -9.15
C VAL A 132 11.54 15.58 -9.80
N GLN A 133 11.13 16.65 -9.11
CA GLN A 133 10.00 17.47 -9.52
C GLN A 133 10.50 18.72 -10.26
N THR A 134 9.91 18.97 -11.43
CA THR A 134 10.10 20.20 -12.21
C THR A 134 8.75 20.85 -12.50
N PRO A 135 8.70 22.09 -13.03
CA PRO A 135 7.43 22.72 -13.40
C PRO A 135 6.66 22.02 -14.51
N LYS A 136 7.34 21.24 -15.38
CA LYS A 136 6.72 20.62 -16.56
C LYS A 136 6.57 19.11 -16.47
N TYR A 137 7.31 18.46 -15.59
CA TYR A 137 7.25 17.01 -15.39
C TYR A 137 7.76 16.61 -14.00
N VAL A 138 7.37 15.42 -13.58
CA VAL A 138 7.94 14.72 -12.44
C VAL A 138 8.63 13.47 -12.96
N LEU A 139 9.94 13.35 -12.70
CA LEU A 139 10.71 12.14 -12.98
C LEU A 139 10.69 11.25 -11.73
N MET A 140 10.40 9.97 -11.90
CA MET A 140 10.60 8.93 -10.90
C MET A 140 11.69 7.98 -11.39
N ALA A 141 12.78 7.90 -10.62
CA ALA A 141 13.87 6.96 -10.85
C ALA A 141 13.79 5.86 -9.78
N TYR A 142 13.65 4.62 -10.20
CA TYR A 142 13.52 3.46 -9.32
C TYR A 142 14.85 2.71 -9.25
N GLU A 143 15.24 2.28 -8.07
CA GLU A 143 16.43 1.46 -7.89
C GLU A 143 16.30 0.11 -8.60
N PHE A 144 15.10 -0.50 -8.57
CA PHE A 144 14.85 -1.77 -9.24
C PHE A 144 14.97 -1.64 -10.76
N ALA A 145 15.86 -2.45 -11.36
CA ALA A 145 16.05 -2.58 -12.81
C ALA A 145 16.26 -1.25 -13.55
N HIS A 146 16.79 -0.23 -12.88
CA HIS A 146 16.98 1.13 -13.42
C HIS A 146 15.71 1.70 -14.06
N ALA A 147 14.53 1.26 -13.56
CA ALA A 147 13.28 1.72 -14.11
C ALA A 147 13.14 3.24 -13.92
N ARG A 148 12.59 3.89 -14.92
CA ARG A 148 12.31 5.33 -14.88
C ARG A 148 10.95 5.60 -15.47
N ARG A 149 10.31 6.65 -14.97
CA ARG A 149 9.01 7.10 -15.41
C ARG A 149 8.99 8.61 -15.45
N ILE A 150 8.49 9.18 -16.52
CA ILE A 150 8.25 10.62 -16.65
C ILE A 150 6.74 10.84 -16.60
N ILE A 151 6.31 11.69 -15.68
CA ILE A 151 4.93 12.14 -15.55
C ILE A 151 4.90 13.57 -16.08
N TYR A 152 4.35 13.79 -17.27
CA TYR A 152 4.22 15.11 -17.85
C TYR A 152 3.10 15.90 -17.16
N THR A 153 3.42 17.12 -16.72
CA THR A 153 2.48 18.02 -16.02
C THR A 153 2.21 19.29 -16.82
N ASP A 154 2.54 19.28 -18.08
CA ASP A 154 2.42 20.40 -19.04
C ASP A 154 1.06 20.43 -19.77
N GLY A 155 0.14 19.50 -19.44
CA GLY A 155 -1.16 19.39 -20.09
C GLY A 155 -1.15 18.65 -21.44
N SER A 156 -0.01 18.05 -21.84
CA SER A 156 0.05 17.26 -23.05
C SER A 156 -0.85 16.02 -22.96
N PRO A 157 -1.49 15.58 -24.07
CA PRO A 157 -2.30 14.39 -24.10
C PRO A 157 -1.44 13.13 -24.01
N HIS A 158 -2.10 11.99 -23.72
CA HIS A 158 -1.48 10.68 -23.86
C HIS A 158 -1.09 10.42 -25.31
N VAL A 159 0.01 9.66 -25.52
CA VAL A 159 0.38 9.20 -26.85
C VAL A 159 -0.62 8.16 -27.36
N GLU A 160 -0.77 8.05 -28.66
CA GLU A 160 -1.67 7.09 -29.29
C GLU A 160 -0.89 5.87 -29.81
N ALA A 161 -1.55 4.70 -29.82
CA ALA A 161 -1.11 3.48 -30.49
C ALA A 161 0.27 2.93 -30.12
N LEU A 162 0.78 3.22 -28.93
CA LEU A 162 2.03 2.67 -28.41
C LEU A 162 1.81 2.04 -27.04
N GLU A 163 2.50 0.94 -26.76
CA GLU A 163 2.50 0.27 -25.46
C GLU A 163 3.85 0.45 -24.76
N PHE A 164 3.80 0.66 -23.45
CA PHE A 164 4.96 0.86 -22.59
C PHE A 164 4.91 -0.03 -21.36
N TRP A 165 6.08 -0.48 -20.91
CA TRP A 165 6.21 -1.25 -19.67
C TRP A 165 5.74 -0.46 -18.44
N MET A 166 6.06 0.83 -18.39
CA MET A 166 5.69 1.72 -17.28
C MET A 166 4.44 2.55 -17.58
N GLY A 167 3.77 2.27 -18.72
CA GLY A 167 2.67 3.08 -19.20
C GLY A 167 3.10 4.49 -19.64
N ASP A 168 2.16 5.24 -20.21
CA ASP A 168 2.29 6.66 -20.55
C ASP A 168 1.57 7.49 -19.48
N SER A 169 2.27 8.43 -18.82
CA SER A 169 1.80 9.10 -17.62
C SER A 169 1.59 10.59 -17.83
N ARG A 170 0.40 11.08 -17.43
CA ARG A 170 0.03 12.51 -17.44
C ARG A 170 -0.42 12.92 -16.05
N GLY A 171 0.17 14.00 -15.55
CA GLY A 171 -0.08 14.52 -14.20
C GLY A 171 -0.77 15.88 -14.22
N LYS A 172 -1.60 16.10 -13.22
CA LYS A 172 -2.15 17.42 -12.89
C LYS A 172 -2.20 17.61 -11.38
N TRP A 173 -2.07 18.86 -10.95
CA TRP A 173 -2.25 19.20 -9.55
C TRP A 173 -3.71 19.52 -9.24
N GLU A 174 -4.28 18.86 -8.25
CA GLU A 174 -5.58 19.15 -7.67
C GLU A 174 -5.35 19.61 -6.22
N GLY A 175 -5.28 20.91 -6.00
CA GLY A 175 -4.83 21.47 -4.72
C GLY A 175 -3.42 20.98 -4.38
N ASP A 176 -3.28 20.29 -3.27
CA ASP A 176 -1.99 19.72 -2.78
C ASP A 176 -1.77 18.26 -3.22
N THR A 177 -2.61 17.72 -4.07
CA THR A 177 -2.48 16.36 -4.58
C THR A 177 -2.00 16.36 -6.03
N LEU A 178 -0.93 15.64 -6.32
CA LEU A 178 -0.57 15.27 -7.69
C LEU A 178 -1.43 14.08 -8.11
N VAL A 179 -2.28 14.28 -9.11
CA VAL A 179 -3.10 13.23 -9.73
C VAL A 179 -2.48 12.83 -11.04
N VAL A 180 -2.25 11.53 -11.22
CA VAL A 180 -1.58 10.97 -12.40
C VAL A 180 -2.49 9.97 -13.07
N SER A 181 -2.79 10.20 -14.35
CA SER A 181 -3.43 9.22 -15.22
C SER A 181 -2.36 8.48 -16.01
N THR A 182 -2.46 7.15 -16.04
CA THR A 182 -1.52 6.30 -16.80
C THR A 182 -2.30 5.25 -17.57
N ASN A 183 -1.98 5.13 -18.85
CA ASN A 183 -2.53 4.14 -19.77
C ASN A 183 -1.42 3.58 -20.69
N ASN A 184 -1.80 2.90 -21.79
CA ASN A 184 -0.89 2.36 -22.78
C ASN A 184 0.11 1.35 -22.19
N PHE A 185 -0.39 0.47 -21.35
CA PHE A 185 0.41 -0.59 -20.76
C PHE A 185 0.57 -1.78 -21.71
N THR A 186 1.75 -2.42 -21.68
CA THR A 186 1.88 -3.80 -22.14
C THR A 186 1.23 -4.73 -21.09
N ASP A 187 0.73 -5.90 -21.49
CA ASP A 187 0.16 -6.93 -20.61
C ASP A 187 1.22 -7.82 -19.90
N LYS A 188 2.50 -7.45 -20.00
CA LYS A 188 3.64 -8.26 -19.55
C LYS A 188 4.06 -7.97 -18.11
N THR A 189 3.32 -7.16 -17.38
CA THR A 189 3.60 -6.84 -15.97
C THR A 189 2.53 -7.41 -15.05
N TRP A 190 2.92 -7.66 -13.81
CA TRP A 190 2.02 -8.07 -12.74
C TRP A 190 1.95 -7.00 -11.66
N PHE A 191 0.87 -6.99 -10.88
CA PHE A 191 0.74 -6.07 -9.76
C PHE A 191 1.57 -6.51 -8.53
N ASP A 192 1.82 -7.82 -8.37
CA ASP A 192 2.56 -8.40 -7.23
C ASP A 192 3.05 -9.81 -7.54
N LYS A 193 3.70 -10.45 -6.56
CA LYS A 193 4.18 -11.83 -6.65
C LYS A 193 3.07 -12.87 -6.49
N ALA A 194 1.88 -12.48 -6.03
CA ALA A 194 0.73 -13.38 -5.96
C ALA A 194 0.07 -13.62 -7.34
N GLY A 195 0.64 -13.05 -8.40
CA GLY A 195 0.18 -13.26 -9.77
C GLY A 195 -0.99 -12.39 -10.17
N ASN A 196 -1.27 -11.33 -9.41
CA ASN A 196 -2.26 -10.34 -9.77
C ASN A 196 -1.81 -9.61 -11.04
N PHE A 197 -2.65 -9.58 -12.07
CA PHE A 197 -2.28 -9.17 -13.43
C PHE A 197 -3.33 -8.25 -14.05
N HIS A 198 -3.05 -7.76 -15.24
CA HIS A 198 -3.91 -6.90 -16.02
C HIS A 198 -3.78 -7.18 -17.53
N SER A 199 -4.65 -6.59 -18.33
CA SER A 199 -4.55 -6.56 -19.79
C SER A 199 -3.95 -5.24 -20.29
N THR A 200 -3.82 -5.09 -21.61
CA THR A 200 -3.41 -3.83 -22.25
C THR A 200 -4.44 -2.70 -22.07
N ASP A 201 -5.68 -3.03 -21.67
CA ASP A 201 -6.74 -2.03 -21.45
C ASP A 201 -6.65 -1.39 -20.03
N LEU A 202 -5.62 -1.72 -19.26
CA LEU A 202 -5.42 -1.15 -17.94
C LEU A 202 -5.32 0.38 -18.00
N GLN A 203 -6.09 1.02 -17.13
CA GLN A 203 -5.94 2.43 -16.78
C GLN A 203 -5.67 2.53 -15.29
N VAL A 204 -4.70 3.36 -14.92
CA VAL A 204 -4.35 3.62 -13.52
C VAL A 204 -4.48 5.10 -13.25
N VAL A 205 -5.20 5.45 -12.18
CA VAL A 205 -5.23 6.81 -11.64
C VAL A 205 -4.57 6.80 -10.28
N GLU A 206 -3.46 7.50 -10.15
CA GLU A 206 -2.70 7.61 -8.91
C GLU A 206 -2.87 8.98 -8.27
N ARG A 207 -2.84 9.02 -6.96
CA ARG A 207 -2.95 10.25 -6.16
C ARG A 207 -1.81 10.27 -5.15
N TYR A 208 -0.98 11.30 -5.22
CA TYR A 208 0.12 11.55 -4.30
C TYR A 208 -0.24 12.76 -3.46
N THR A 209 -0.64 12.54 -2.21
CA THR A 209 -1.07 13.60 -1.29
C THR A 209 -0.10 13.68 -0.10
N PRO A 210 0.76 14.69 -0.01
CA PRO A 210 1.61 14.88 1.15
C PRO A 210 0.78 15.06 2.43
N THR A 211 1.07 14.26 3.44
CA THR A 211 0.46 14.33 4.76
C THR A 211 1.39 14.95 5.82
N GLY A 212 2.57 15.36 5.38
CA GLY A 212 3.61 15.98 6.17
C GLY A 212 4.91 16.07 5.36
N PRO A 213 6.02 16.52 5.96
CA PRO A 213 7.28 16.70 5.24
C PRO A 213 7.91 15.38 4.78
N ASN A 214 7.57 14.27 5.47
CA ASN A 214 8.23 12.97 5.27
C ASN A 214 7.25 11.84 4.93
N HIS A 215 5.99 12.15 4.65
CA HIS A 215 4.99 11.15 4.30
C HIS A 215 4.11 11.63 3.16
N ILE A 216 3.79 10.72 2.24
CA ILE A 216 2.81 10.91 1.19
C ILE A 216 1.77 9.79 1.32
N ALA A 217 0.49 10.15 1.46
CA ALA A 217 -0.59 9.22 1.23
C ALA A 217 -0.67 8.95 -0.27
N TYR A 218 -0.53 7.70 -0.64
CA TYR A 218 -0.60 7.23 -2.01
C TYR A 218 -1.82 6.35 -2.20
N ALA A 219 -2.62 6.67 -3.20
CA ALA A 219 -3.72 5.83 -3.65
C ALA A 219 -3.57 5.55 -5.14
N ALA A 220 -3.81 4.32 -5.57
CA ALA A 220 -3.87 3.97 -6.98
C ALA A 220 -5.16 3.21 -7.27
N THR A 221 -5.95 3.72 -8.22
CA THR A 221 -7.17 3.08 -8.70
C THR A 221 -6.89 2.45 -10.05
N MET A 222 -7.12 1.15 -10.16
CA MET A 222 -7.00 0.35 -11.36
C MET A 222 -8.37 0.13 -11.99
N GLN A 223 -8.46 0.33 -13.30
CA GLN A 223 -9.60 0.02 -14.12
C GLN A 223 -9.15 -0.80 -15.33
N ASP A 224 -9.67 -1.98 -15.49
CA ASP A 224 -9.45 -2.86 -16.64
C ASP A 224 -10.70 -3.74 -16.82
N PRO A 225 -11.64 -3.35 -17.68
CA PRO A 225 -12.91 -4.05 -17.81
C PRO A 225 -12.79 -5.46 -18.40
N LYS A 226 -11.65 -5.79 -19.02
CA LYS A 226 -11.39 -7.17 -19.47
C LYS A 226 -11.09 -8.10 -18.30
N VAL A 227 -10.41 -7.60 -17.27
CA VAL A 227 -9.90 -8.40 -16.14
C VAL A 227 -10.76 -8.25 -14.89
N PHE A 228 -11.29 -7.04 -14.62
CA PHE A 228 -12.03 -6.72 -13.41
C PHE A 228 -13.49 -6.38 -13.68
N THR A 229 -14.37 -6.72 -12.75
CA THR A 229 -15.81 -6.41 -12.82
C THR A 229 -16.13 -4.96 -12.49
N ARG A 230 -15.24 -4.26 -11.79
CA ARG A 230 -15.32 -2.84 -11.41
C ARG A 230 -13.93 -2.28 -11.12
N PRO A 231 -13.75 -0.96 -11.11
CA PRO A 231 -12.51 -0.35 -10.59
C PRO A 231 -12.25 -0.73 -9.12
N TRP A 232 -10.99 -0.78 -8.75
CA TRP A 232 -10.54 -1.07 -7.38
C TRP A 232 -9.31 -0.24 -7.03
N THR A 233 -9.08 -0.02 -5.74
CA THR A 233 -8.07 0.93 -5.25
C THR A 233 -7.16 0.26 -4.22
N ILE A 234 -5.88 0.61 -4.26
CA ILE A 234 -4.93 0.33 -3.19
C ILE A 234 -4.56 1.64 -2.48
N ASN A 235 -4.26 1.54 -1.18
CA ASN A 235 -3.83 2.65 -0.35
C ASN A 235 -2.53 2.31 0.36
N LEU A 236 -1.52 3.18 0.24
CA LEU A 236 -0.18 3.01 0.79
C LEU A 236 0.32 4.32 1.39
N THR A 237 1.35 4.23 2.22
CA THR A 237 2.11 5.39 2.67
C THR A 237 3.53 5.32 2.10
N LEU A 238 3.97 6.39 1.45
CA LEU A 238 5.36 6.59 1.08
C LEU A 238 6.08 7.28 2.22
N TYR A 239 7.22 6.73 2.61
CA TYR A 239 8.11 7.26 3.64
C TYR A 239 9.34 7.87 2.99
N ARG A 240 9.63 9.12 3.34
CA ARG A 240 10.88 9.77 2.90
C ARG A 240 12.07 9.13 3.62
N ARG A 241 13.06 8.74 2.85
CA ARG A 241 14.34 8.27 3.41
C ARG A 241 15.15 9.50 3.84
N LEU A 242 15.59 9.48 5.10
CA LEU A 242 16.31 10.59 5.74
C LEU A 242 17.76 10.23 6.06
N ASP A 243 18.24 9.10 5.58
CA ASP A 243 19.58 8.61 5.84
C ASP A 243 20.61 9.56 5.21
N PRO A 244 21.61 10.07 5.98
CA PRO A 244 22.61 10.98 5.44
C PRO A 244 23.40 10.36 4.30
N GLY A 245 23.48 11.05 3.16
CA GLY A 245 24.25 10.59 2.00
C GLY A 245 23.63 9.42 1.23
N LEU A 246 22.35 9.06 1.52
CA LEU A 246 21.66 8.02 0.77
C LEU A 246 21.59 8.37 -0.71
N GLN A 247 21.92 7.41 -1.55
CA GLN A 247 21.79 7.44 -3.00
C GLN A 247 21.06 6.18 -3.42
N LEU A 248 20.37 6.22 -4.56
CA LEU A 248 19.88 5.00 -5.19
C LEU A 248 21.08 4.15 -5.59
N LEU A 249 21.00 2.86 -5.31
CA LEU A 249 22.03 1.92 -5.71
C LEU A 249 21.90 1.63 -7.22
N ASP A 250 23.04 1.39 -7.84
CA ASP A 250 23.11 0.87 -9.22
C ASP A 250 22.80 -0.62 -9.18
N PHE A 251 21.51 -0.96 -9.13
CA PHE A 251 21.06 -2.33 -8.97
C PHE A 251 20.87 -3.01 -10.31
N ASP A 252 21.90 -3.75 -10.74
CA ASP A 252 21.79 -4.65 -11.89
C ASP A 252 20.97 -5.89 -11.53
N CYS A 253 19.74 -5.92 -12.03
CA CYS A 253 18.92 -7.12 -11.90
C CYS A 253 19.52 -8.24 -12.78
N VAL A 254 20.03 -9.28 -12.15
CA VAL A 254 20.47 -10.49 -12.84
C VAL A 254 19.38 -11.55 -12.73
N SER A 255 18.79 -11.94 -13.87
CA SER A 255 17.71 -12.93 -13.85
C SER A 255 18.20 -14.25 -13.26
N PHE A 256 17.31 -14.90 -12.51
CA PHE A 256 17.60 -16.20 -11.88
C PHE A 256 18.11 -17.26 -12.89
N PHE A 257 17.67 -17.16 -14.14
CA PHE A 257 18.09 -18.06 -15.22
C PHE A 257 19.55 -17.87 -15.66
N TRP A 258 20.09 -16.64 -15.58
CA TRP A 258 21.49 -16.36 -15.91
C TRP A 258 22.46 -16.97 -14.90
N LYS A 259 22.13 -16.99 -13.63
CA LYS A 259 22.97 -17.63 -12.59
C LYS A 259 23.17 -19.12 -12.83
N ARG A 260 22.16 -19.79 -13.37
CA ARG A 260 22.22 -21.24 -13.64
C ARG A 260 23.13 -21.57 -14.81
N THR A 261 23.18 -20.71 -15.82
CA THR A 261 24.06 -20.89 -17.01
C THR A 261 25.53 -20.53 -16.74
N LEU A 262 25.80 -19.68 -15.73
CA LEU A 262 27.18 -19.31 -15.36
C LEU A 262 27.81 -20.24 -14.33
N SER A 263 27.00 -20.97 -13.55
CA SER A 263 27.49 -21.96 -12.59
C SER A 263 27.80 -23.33 -13.21
N ASP A 264 27.34 -23.57 -14.44
CA ASP A 264 27.54 -24.84 -15.17
C ASP A 264 28.70 -24.76 -16.18
N LYS A 265 29.56 -23.75 -16.09
CA LYS A 265 30.82 -23.60 -16.78
C LYS A 265 31.96 -23.49 -15.77
#